data_3842f834e9f96ad643fb2399ad8335e1
#
_entry.id   3842f834e9f96ad643fb2399ad8335e1
#
_cell.length_a   1.000
_cell.length_b   1.000
_cell.length_c   1.000
_cell.angle_alpha   90.00
_cell.angle_beta   90.00
_cell.angle_gamma   90.00
#
_symmetry.space_group_name_H-M   'P 1'
#
loop_
_entity.id
_entity.type
_entity.pdbx_description
1 polymer ?
#
loop_
_entity_poly.entity_id
_entity_poly.type
_entity_poly.pdbx_seq_one_letter_code
_entity_poly.pdbx_strand_id
1 'polypeptide(L)'
;CGLYEFRNWPISALSFGQKKRVTIASILVLGAEIILLDEPTAGQDQKNYTEIMEFLEELHQKGHTIVMITHDMQLMLDYSDRALVMVDGELIADTDPASLLSSPELLVKANLKETSIFNLAKKLDVDPLALTAFYKERREGCKLN
;
A
#
# COMPACT_ATOMS: atom_id res chain seq x y z
N CYS A 1 -17.19 3.97 -2.20
CA CYS A 1 -16.84 3.89 -0.75
C CYS A 1 -17.63 2.79 0.01
N GLY A 2 -18.68 2.18 -0.56
CA GLY A 2 -19.48 1.12 0.09
C GLY A 2 -20.19 1.53 1.39
N LEU A 3 -20.46 2.83 1.57
CA LEU A 3 -21.01 3.35 2.83
C LEU A 3 -22.47 3.82 2.73
N TYR A 4 -23.15 3.53 1.61
CA TYR A 4 -24.50 4.03 1.39
C TYR A 4 -25.52 3.58 2.45
N GLU A 5 -25.40 2.36 2.95
CA GLU A 5 -26.27 1.83 4.02
C GLU A 5 -26.11 2.59 5.35
N PHE A 6 -24.94 3.19 5.59
CA PHE A 6 -24.59 3.92 6.81
C PHE A 6 -24.82 5.43 6.71
N ARG A 7 -25.37 5.94 5.59
CA ARG A 7 -25.51 7.38 5.32
C ARG A 7 -26.27 8.20 6.38
N ASN A 8 -27.12 7.55 7.14
CA ASN A 8 -27.90 8.17 8.22
C ASN A 8 -27.34 7.86 9.62
N TRP A 9 -26.22 7.14 9.70
CA TRP A 9 -25.61 6.80 10.98
C TRP A 9 -24.72 7.93 11.47
N PRO A 10 -24.67 8.18 12.79
CA PRO A 10 -23.69 9.12 13.33
C PRO A 10 -22.28 8.55 13.13
N ILE A 11 -21.30 9.42 12.84
CA ILE A 11 -19.90 9.01 12.62
C ILE A 11 -19.33 8.23 13.81
N SER A 12 -19.79 8.54 15.03
CA SER A 12 -19.38 7.83 16.25
C SER A 12 -19.73 6.33 16.24
N ALA A 13 -20.81 5.93 15.55
CA ALA A 13 -21.27 4.54 15.47
C ALA A 13 -20.55 3.72 14.37
N LEU A 14 -19.78 4.38 13.50
CA LEU A 14 -19.02 3.72 12.45
C LEU A 14 -17.78 3.01 13.00
N SER A 15 -17.42 1.87 12.41
CA SER A 15 -16.14 1.21 12.66
C SER A 15 -14.97 2.09 12.26
N PHE A 16 -13.76 1.78 12.72
CA PHE A 16 -12.57 2.55 12.40
C PHE A 16 -12.29 2.55 10.87
N GLY A 17 -12.41 1.40 10.20
CA GLY A 17 -12.26 1.31 8.73
C GLY A 17 -13.33 2.11 7.97
N GLN A 18 -14.59 2.07 8.45
CA GLN A 18 -15.66 2.89 7.89
C GLN A 18 -15.36 4.39 8.05
N LYS A 19 -14.86 4.83 9.21
CA LYS A 19 -14.43 6.22 9.43
C LYS A 19 -13.33 6.64 8.48
N LYS A 20 -12.31 5.80 8.26
CA LYS A 20 -11.26 6.07 7.26
C LYS A 20 -11.85 6.25 5.85
N ARG A 21 -12.78 5.38 5.43
CA ARG A 21 -13.46 5.51 4.13
C ARG A 21 -14.30 6.79 4.03
N VAL A 22 -14.96 7.22 5.11
CA VAL A 22 -15.65 8.53 5.15
C VAL A 22 -14.66 9.68 4.96
N THR A 23 -13.50 9.64 5.62
CA THR A 23 -12.46 10.66 5.45
C THR A 23 -11.98 10.73 4.01
N ILE A 24 -11.68 9.60 3.38
CA ILE A 24 -11.29 9.56 1.96
C ILE A 24 -12.42 10.09 1.07
N ALA A 25 -13.66 9.70 1.34
CA ALA A 25 -14.82 10.18 0.59
C ALA A 25 -14.98 11.70 0.67
N SER A 26 -14.70 12.31 1.82
CA SER A 26 -14.75 13.77 1.99
C SER A 26 -13.72 14.51 1.14
N ILE A 27 -12.53 13.92 0.95
CA ILE A 27 -11.49 14.47 0.07
C ILE A 27 -11.90 14.33 -1.41
N LEU A 28 -12.49 13.20 -1.78
CA LEU A 28 -12.94 12.96 -3.16
C LEU A 28 -14.02 13.94 -3.61
N VAL A 29 -14.92 14.35 -2.71
CA VAL A 29 -15.95 15.36 -3.01
C VAL A 29 -15.34 16.71 -3.40
N LEU A 30 -14.12 17.01 -2.97
CA LEU A 30 -13.37 18.22 -3.34
C LEU A 30 -12.76 18.15 -4.74
N GLY A 31 -12.90 17.03 -5.45
CA GLY A 31 -12.33 16.84 -6.79
C GLY A 31 -10.79 16.67 -6.79
N ALA A 32 -10.22 16.15 -5.70
CA ALA A 32 -8.78 15.96 -5.60
C ALA A 32 -8.29 14.91 -6.62
N GLU A 33 -7.33 15.29 -7.46
CA GLU A 33 -6.66 14.39 -8.41
C GLU A 33 -5.55 13.57 -7.73
N ILE A 34 -4.94 14.15 -6.68
CA ILE A 34 -3.86 13.53 -5.91
C ILE A 34 -4.34 13.35 -4.47
N ILE A 35 -4.25 12.13 -3.97
CA ILE A 35 -4.66 11.76 -2.61
C ILE A 35 -3.42 11.32 -1.84
N LEU A 36 -3.07 12.06 -0.79
CA LEU A 36 -1.97 11.74 0.10
C LEU A 36 -2.51 11.08 1.37
N LEU A 37 -2.01 9.91 1.71
CA LEU A 37 -2.43 9.09 2.84
C LEU A 37 -1.23 8.78 3.74
N ASP A 38 -1.38 9.07 5.02
CA ASP A 38 -0.40 8.73 6.04
C ASP A 38 -0.87 7.49 6.79
N GLU A 39 -0.08 6.41 6.70
CA GLU A 39 -0.34 5.11 7.31
C GLU A 39 -1.80 4.62 7.15
N PRO A 40 -2.30 4.45 5.89
CA PRO A 40 -3.72 4.20 5.66
C PRO A 40 -4.25 2.91 6.29
N THR A 41 -3.39 1.94 6.51
CA THR A 41 -3.75 0.61 7.04
C THR A 41 -3.30 0.37 8.49
N ALA A 42 -2.67 1.35 9.13
CA ALA A 42 -2.17 1.19 10.48
C ALA A 42 -3.30 0.82 11.47
N GLY A 43 -3.05 -0.22 12.29
CA GLY A 43 -4.00 -0.67 13.30
C GLY A 43 -5.26 -1.37 12.75
N GLN A 44 -5.26 -1.76 11.46
CA GLN A 44 -6.36 -2.52 10.86
C GLN A 44 -6.15 -4.03 11.00
N ASP A 45 -7.26 -4.77 11.17
CA ASP A 45 -7.27 -6.20 10.93
C ASP A 45 -7.15 -6.51 9.42
N GLN A 46 -6.88 -7.76 9.08
CA GLN A 46 -6.66 -8.18 7.68
C GLN A 46 -7.83 -7.84 6.75
N LYS A 47 -9.07 -7.95 7.25
CA LYS A 47 -10.27 -7.65 6.45
C LYS A 47 -10.35 -6.16 6.12
N ASN A 48 -10.25 -5.31 7.13
CA ASN A 48 -10.30 -3.86 6.94
C ASN A 48 -9.11 -3.36 6.11
N TYR A 49 -7.92 -3.95 6.30
CA TYR A 49 -6.74 -3.69 5.46
C TYR A 49 -7.06 -3.93 3.98
N THR A 50 -7.56 -5.13 3.64
CA THR A 50 -7.88 -5.49 2.26
C THR A 50 -8.95 -4.55 1.68
N GLU A 51 -10.04 -4.29 2.40
CA GLU A 51 -11.11 -3.39 1.94
C GLU A 51 -10.63 -1.94 1.68
N ILE A 52 -9.69 -1.43 2.49
CA ILE A 52 -9.11 -0.09 2.27
C ILE A 52 -8.24 -0.11 1.02
N MET A 53 -7.39 -1.11 0.86
CA MET A 53 -6.46 -1.17 -0.28
C MET A 53 -7.19 -1.40 -1.60
N GLU A 54 -8.20 -2.27 -1.65
CA GLU A 54 -9.06 -2.47 -2.82
C GLU A 54 -9.78 -1.16 -3.20
N PHE A 55 -10.27 -0.42 -2.22
CA PHE A 55 -10.89 0.86 -2.47
C PHE A 55 -9.91 1.89 -3.05
N LEU A 56 -8.67 1.95 -2.55
CA LEU A 56 -7.64 2.83 -3.09
C LEU A 56 -7.23 2.42 -4.51
N GLU A 57 -7.15 1.13 -4.79
CA GLU A 57 -6.89 0.59 -6.11
C GLU A 57 -7.99 0.98 -7.12
N GLU A 58 -9.29 0.88 -6.72
CA GLU A 58 -10.40 1.38 -7.54
C GLU A 58 -10.29 2.87 -7.86
N LEU A 59 -9.84 3.69 -6.90
CA LEU A 59 -9.64 5.13 -7.13
C LEU A 59 -8.49 5.38 -8.11
N HIS A 60 -7.41 4.65 -7.97
CA HIS A 60 -6.29 4.72 -8.89
C HIS A 60 -6.71 4.35 -10.33
N GLN A 61 -7.49 3.29 -10.51
CA GLN A 61 -8.05 2.89 -11.81
C GLN A 61 -9.00 3.94 -12.41
N LYS A 62 -9.61 4.78 -11.58
CA LYS A 62 -10.44 5.92 -12.00
C LYS A 62 -9.64 7.18 -12.32
N GLY A 63 -8.31 7.11 -12.27
CA GLY A 63 -7.40 8.20 -12.66
C GLY A 63 -6.88 9.05 -11.51
N HIS A 64 -7.17 8.70 -10.25
CA HIS A 64 -6.56 9.41 -9.11
C HIS A 64 -5.12 8.95 -8.89
N THR A 65 -4.24 9.87 -8.55
CA THR A 65 -2.89 9.55 -8.08
C THR A 65 -2.93 9.32 -6.57
N ILE A 66 -2.50 8.13 -6.14
CA ILE A 66 -2.45 7.77 -4.72
C ILE A 66 -1.00 7.82 -4.24
N VAL A 67 -0.74 8.61 -3.22
CA VAL A 67 0.55 8.69 -2.55
C VAL A 67 0.37 8.22 -1.11
N MET A 68 1.10 7.20 -0.71
CA MET A 68 1.03 6.64 0.65
C MET A 68 2.35 6.80 1.36
N ILE A 69 2.31 7.29 2.59
CA ILE A 69 3.42 7.22 3.52
C ILE A 69 3.22 5.97 4.36
N THR A 70 4.18 5.07 4.36
CA THR A 70 4.08 3.82 5.12
C THR A 70 5.44 3.25 5.48
N HIS A 71 5.50 2.51 6.56
CA HIS A 71 6.62 1.65 6.95
C HIS A 71 6.31 0.15 6.71
N ASP A 72 5.17 -0.16 6.13
CA ASP A 72 4.80 -1.53 5.76
C ASP A 72 5.36 -1.88 4.37
N MET A 73 6.49 -2.57 4.38
CA MET A 73 7.19 -2.97 3.15
C MET A 73 6.40 -3.98 2.32
N GLN A 74 5.53 -4.78 2.95
CA GLN A 74 4.67 -5.70 2.22
C GLN A 74 3.55 -4.93 1.48
N LEU A 75 2.93 -3.94 2.14
CA LEU A 75 1.96 -3.04 1.50
C LEU A 75 2.58 -2.33 0.30
N MET A 76 3.77 -1.74 0.49
CA MET A 76 4.50 -1.08 -0.59
C MET A 76 4.74 -2.04 -1.76
N LEU A 77 5.22 -3.25 -1.50
CA LEU A 77 5.49 -4.25 -2.53
C LEU A 77 4.23 -4.64 -3.29
N ASP A 78 3.10 -4.77 -2.57
CA ASP A 78 1.85 -5.30 -3.10
C ASP A 78 1.01 -4.29 -3.87
N TYR A 79 1.11 -3.00 -3.54
CA TYR A 79 0.17 -1.97 -4.00
C TYR A 79 0.81 -0.73 -4.59
N SER A 80 2.15 -0.66 -4.69
CA SER A 80 2.82 0.52 -5.25
C SER A 80 3.61 0.16 -6.50
N ASP A 81 3.61 1.08 -7.47
CA ASP A 81 4.42 1.00 -8.69
C ASP A 81 5.76 1.74 -8.53
N ARG A 82 5.81 2.70 -7.62
CA ARG A 82 6.97 3.57 -7.38
C ARG A 82 7.16 3.81 -5.89
N ALA A 83 8.40 3.77 -5.45
CA ALA A 83 8.81 4.01 -4.08
C ALA A 83 9.79 5.18 -3.99
N LEU A 84 9.46 6.15 -3.15
CA LEU A 84 10.33 7.26 -2.80
C LEU A 84 10.85 7.03 -1.38
N VAL A 85 12.17 6.96 -1.23
CA VAL A 85 12.80 6.71 0.08
C VAL A 85 13.38 8.00 0.64
N MET A 86 12.86 8.40 1.79
CA MET A 86 13.29 9.61 2.51
C MET A 86 14.07 9.25 3.76
N VAL A 87 15.22 9.87 3.95
CA VAL A 87 16.04 9.74 5.18
C VAL A 87 16.55 11.13 5.57
N ASP A 88 16.32 11.52 6.81
CA ASP A 88 16.75 12.81 7.36
C ASP A 88 16.32 14.04 6.51
N GLY A 89 15.14 13.94 5.86
CA GLY A 89 14.59 14.99 5.01
C GLY A 89 15.12 14.99 3.58
N GLU A 90 15.99 14.08 3.21
CA GLU A 90 16.55 13.93 1.86
C GLU A 90 15.92 12.76 1.11
N LEU A 91 15.63 12.94 -0.16
CA LEU A 91 15.23 11.86 -1.07
C LEU A 91 16.48 11.07 -1.49
N ILE A 92 16.63 9.85 -0.98
CA ILE A 92 17.82 9.01 -1.25
C ILE A 92 17.59 7.96 -2.34
N ALA A 93 16.34 7.63 -2.67
CA ALA A 93 16.01 6.74 -3.78
C ALA A 93 14.62 7.04 -4.34
N ASP A 94 14.49 6.81 -5.64
CA ASP A 94 13.27 6.89 -6.44
C ASP A 94 13.30 5.71 -7.41
N THR A 95 12.57 4.65 -7.09
CA THR A 95 12.67 3.36 -7.78
C THR A 95 11.38 2.56 -7.65
N ASP A 96 11.31 1.39 -8.27
CA ASP A 96 10.23 0.44 -8.02
C ASP A 96 10.43 -0.32 -6.69
N PRO A 97 9.34 -0.80 -6.06
CA PRO A 97 9.40 -1.49 -4.77
C PRO A 97 10.29 -2.73 -4.74
N ALA A 98 10.32 -3.52 -5.82
CA ALA A 98 11.10 -4.75 -5.84
C ALA A 98 12.60 -4.45 -5.89
N SER A 99 13.01 -3.49 -6.72
CA SER A 99 14.40 -2.99 -6.77
C SER A 99 14.85 -2.40 -5.44
N LEU A 100 13.99 -1.60 -4.79
CA LEU A 100 14.28 -1.07 -3.45
C LEU A 100 14.58 -2.19 -2.46
N LEU A 101 13.70 -3.18 -2.37
CA LEU A 101 13.82 -4.29 -1.41
C LEU A 101 14.98 -5.26 -1.76
N SER A 102 15.47 -5.23 -2.99
CA SER A 102 16.65 -6.00 -3.42
C SER A 102 17.99 -5.33 -3.09
N SER A 103 17.98 -4.06 -2.66
CA SER A 103 19.19 -3.30 -2.35
C SER A 103 19.50 -3.32 -0.86
N PRO A 104 20.47 -4.14 -0.37
CA PRO A 104 20.87 -4.17 1.04
C PRO A 104 21.34 -2.81 1.55
N GLU A 105 22.00 -2.04 0.70
CA GLU A 105 22.51 -0.71 1.05
C GLU A 105 21.38 0.27 1.36
N LEU A 106 20.34 0.29 0.54
CA LEU A 106 19.16 1.15 0.75
C LEU A 106 18.37 0.70 1.97
N LEU A 107 18.20 -0.61 2.17
CA LEU A 107 17.50 -1.15 3.34
C LEU A 107 18.21 -0.73 4.66
N VAL A 108 19.53 -0.85 4.72
CA VAL A 108 20.31 -0.45 5.90
C VAL A 108 20.25 1.07 6.07
N LYS A 109 20.48 1.85 5.02
CA LYS A 109 20.51 3.32 5.08
C LYS A 109 19.18 3.92 5.51
N ALA A 110 18.07 3.35 5.03
CA ALA A 110 16.72 3.79 5.35
C ALA A 110 16.11 3.07 6.57
N ASN A 111 16.84 2.20 7.23
CA ASN A 111 16.36 1.38 8.36
C ASN A 111 15.05 0.63 8.03
N LEU A 112 14.97 0.06 6.81
CA LEU A 112 13.82 -0.68 6.33
C LEU A 112 13.96 -2.18 6.63
N LYS A 113 12.83 -2.84 6.86
CA LYS A 113 12.81 -4.29 7.10
C LYS A 113 12.66 -5.05 5.79
N GLU A 114 13.37 -6.15 5.67
CA GLU A 114 13.14 -7.10 4.57
C GLU A 114 11.75 -7.74 4.68
N THR A 115 11.10 -7.96 3.52
CA THR A 115 9.84 -8.72 3.47
C THR A 115 10.08 -10.23 3.56
N SER A 116 9.01 -10.96 3.89
CA SER A 116 9.08 -12.44 3.98
C SER A 116 9.49 -13.09 2.67
N ILE A 117 9.10 -12.51 1.52
CA ILE A 117 9.42 -13.05 0.20
C ILE A 117 10.92 -12.93 -0.10
N PHE A 118 11.57 -11.85 0.29
CA PHE A 118 13.02 -11.66 0.13
C PHE A 118 13.80 -12.59 1.05
N ASN A 119 13.35 -12.78 2.28
CA ASN A 119 13.92 -13.77 3.19
C ASN A 119 13.78 -15.21 2.66
N LEU A 120 12.65 -15.54 2.03
CA LEU A 120 12.42 -16.83 1.39
C LEU A 120 13.36 -17.02 0.20
N ALA A 121 13.51 -16.03 -0.68
CA ALA A 121 14.41 -16.07 -1.81
C ALA A 121 15.85 -16.38 -1.40
N LYS A 122 16.34 -15.69 -0.36
CA LYS A 122 17.68 -15.96 0.22
C LYS A 122 17.83 -17.40 0.73
N LYS A 123 16.80 -17.95 1.40
CA LYS A 123 16.84 -19.34 1.92
C LYS A 123 16.80 -20.39 0.82
N LEU A 124 16.16 -20.09 -0.30
CA LEU A 124 16.03 -21.01 -1.45
C LEU A 124 17.16 -20.83 -2.47
N ASP A 125 18.05 -19.86 -2.27
CA ASP A 125 19.13 -19.49 -3.20
C ASP A 125 18.60 -19.18 -4.61
N VAL A 126 17.48 -18.42 -4.66
CA VAL A 126 16.86 -17.94 -5.90
C VAL A 126 16.91 -16.42 -6.00
N ASP A 127 16.84 -15.91 -7.23
CA ASP A 127 16.80 -14.47 -7.45
C ASP A 127 15.54 -13.85 -6.79
N PRO A 128 15.70 -12.89 -5.85
CA PRO A 128 14.57 -12.22 -5.19
C PRO A 128 13.62 -11.50 -6.16
N LEU A 129 14.14 -10.92 -7.24
CA LEU A 129 13.32 -10.22 -8.24
C LEU A 129 12.45 -11.20 -9.02
N ALA A 130 13.02 -12.34 -9.44
CA ALA A 130 12.26 -13.38 -10.13
C ALA A 130 11.16 -13.97 -9.23
N LEU A 131 11.45 -14.22 -7.95
CA LEU A 131 10.47 -14.72 -6.99
C LEU A 131 9.36 -13.68 -6.73
N THR A 132 9.71 -12.41 -6.65
CA THR A 132 8.73 -11.32 -6.47
C THR A 132 7.84 -11.16 -7.69
N ALA A 133 8.38 -11.24 -8.91
CA ALA A 133 7.60 -11.17 -10.14
C ALA A 133 6.59 -12.32 -10.20
N PHE A 134 7.03 -13.55 -9.92
CA PHE A 134 6.14 -14.72 -9.83
C PHE A 134 5.03 -14.56 -8.78
N TYR A 135 5.36 -14.00 -7.61
CA TYR A 135 4.41 -13.73 -6.54
C TYR A 135 3.33 -12.73 -6.99
N LYS A 136 3.73 -11.60 -7.62
CA LYS A 136 2.80 -10.59 -8.13
C LYS A 136 1.86 -11.16 -9.19
N GLU A 137 2.37 -11.90 -10.17
CA GLU A 137 1.59 -12.54 -11.23
C GLU A 137 0.52 -13.50 -10.66
N ARG A 138 0.89 -14.32 -9.68
CA ARG A 138 -0.04 -15.23 -9.00
C ARG A 138 -1.11 -14.50 -8.19
N ARG A 139 -0.75 -13.40 -7.54
CA ARG A 139 -1.69 -12.60 -6.77
C ARG A 139 -2.74 -11.94 -7.67
N GLU A 140 -2.34 -11.39 -8.80
CA GLU A 140 -3.26 -10.82 -9.79
C GLU A 140 -4.21 -11.88 -10.36
N GLY A 141 -3.70 -13.06 -10.67
CA GLY A 141 -4.51 -14.19 -11.12
C GLY A 141 -5.53 -14.71 -10.09
N CYS A 142 -5.25 -14.56 -8.79
CA CYS A 142 -6.20 -14.91 -7.72
C CYS A 142 -7.32 -13.86 -7.51
N LYS A 143 -7.12 -12.60 -7.92
CA LYS A 143 -8.15 -11.55 -7.84
C LYS A 143 -9.24 -11.69 -8.92
N LEU A 144 -9.00 -12.48 -9.97
CA LEU A 144 -9.89 -12.65 -11.13
C LEU A 144 -10.87 -13.85 -11.00
N ASN A 145 -10.84 -14.60 -9.89
CA ASN A 145 -11.74 -15.72 -9.58
C ASN A 145 -12.53 -15.44 -8.29
#